data_c657bf305e738d56a5a9bc54ff0294ec
#
_entry.id   c657bf305e738d56a5a9bc54ff0294ec
#
_cell.length_a   1.000
_cell.length_b   1.000
_cell.length_c   1.000
_cell.angle_alpha   90.00
_cell.angle_beta   90.00
_cell.angle_gamma   90.00
#
_symmetry.space_group_name_H-M   'P 1'
#
loop_
_entity.id
_entity.type
_entity.pdbx_description
1 polymer ?
#
loop_
_entity_poly.entity_id
_entity_poly.type
_entity_poly.pdbx_seq_one_letter_code
_entity_poly.pdbx_strand_id
1 'polypeptide(L)'
;NYGIVIDPGMVRNTIQTDVAEASDLVSVQMLLTVVMLSAVPIAFICLANVKKTTAVGSLATSIALSATGLVFSILCIFLIYQPFSSTMRNHTKMRYLINPLNTFYSTIKVATNPLERTNAELSKIGQDAKIITPPAETTAAPILLLVVGETARSESFGLNGYERNTTPQLSQRTDIFSSKNAWSCGTSTAESLPCMFSHMSREKYFSRKQNYENMLDVLSRAGLSVFWLDNQSGCKGICARVANEQFKHQPNNPLCDKEGVCQDAAMLDSLEERIKWPPTNTGDKGKVIVLHQMGSHGP
;
A
#
# COMPACT_ATOMS: atom_id res chain seq x y z
N ASN A 1 1.86 -1.63 -20.57
CA ASN A 1 2.42 -2.97 -20.43
C ASN A 1 1.93 -3.69 -19.15
N TYR A 2 1.68 -2.97 -18.06
CA TYR A 2 1.31 -3.55 -16.77
C TYR A 2 -0.21 -3.70 -16.55
N GLY A 3 -1.05 -3.28 -17.49
CA GLY A 3 -2.52 -3.38 -17.40
C GLY A 3 -3.16 -2.58 -16.27
N ILE A 4 -2.43 -1.64 -15.69
CA ILE A 4 -2.87 -0.83 -14.56
C ILE A 4 -3.41 0.52 -15.02
N VAL A 5 -4.30 1.07 -14.21
CA VAL A 5 -4.92 2.39 -14.41
C VAL A 5 -4.34 3.35 -13.38
N ILE A 6 -3.91 4.52 -13.82
CA ILE A 6 -3.35 5.55 -12.94
C ILE A 6 -4.49 6.26 -12.21
N ASP A 7 -5.04 5.64 -11.21
CA ASP A 7 -6.02 6.24 -10.31
C ASP A 7 -5.35 6.82 -9.04
N PRO A 8 -6.07 7.50 -8.15
CA PRO A 8 -5.49 8.05 -6.93
C PRO A 8 -4.86 6.98 -6.01
N GLY A 9 -5.38 5.74 -6.03
CA GLY A 9 -4.80 4.62 -5.29
C GLY A 9 -3.44 4.24 -5.85
N MET A 10 -3.32 4.14 -7.19
CA MET A 10 -2.05 3.86 -7.85
C MET A 10 -1.01 4.96 -7.64
N VAL A 11 -1.41 6.24 -7.69
CA VAL A 11 -0.49 7.36 -7.38
C VAL A 11 0.01 7.26 -5.93
N ARG A 12 -0.86 6.93 -4.98
CA ARG A 12 -0.47 6.72 -3.58
C ARG A 12 0.51 5.56 -3.46
N ASN A 13 0.23 4.43 -4.08
CA ASN A 13 1.13 3.27 -4.07
C ASN A 13 2.50 3.66 -4.61
N THR A 14 2.57 4.35 -5.75
CA THR A 14 3.83 4.82 -6.35
C THR A 14 4.64 5.71 -5.40
N ILE A 15 3.99 6.61 -4.66
CA ILE A 15 4.66 7.49 -3.69
C ILE A 15 5.17 6.70 -2.48
N GLN A 16 4.49 5.61 -2.10
CA GLN A 16 4.82 4.78 -0.93
C GLN A 16 5.67 3.55 -1.25
N THR A 17 5.95 3.30 -2.53
CA THR A 17 6.86 2.24 -2.99
C THR A 17 8.30 2.67 -2.72
N ASP A 18 9.11 1.76 -2.18
CA ASP A 18 10.53 2.05 -1.97
C ASP A 18 11.36 1.90 -3.27
N VAL A 19 12.62 2.33 -3.20
CA VAL A 19 13.50 2.34 -4.38
C VAL A 19 13.86 0.93 -4.83
N ALA A 20 14.00 -0.02 -3.91
CA ALA A 20 14.33 -1.42 -4.24
C ALA A 20 13.18 -2.05 -5.02
N GLU A 21 11.94 -1.97 -4.50
CA GLU A 21 10.74 -2.45 -5.16
C GLU A 21 10.51 -1.77 -6.53
N ALA A 22 10.79 -0.47 -6.63
CA ALA A 22 10.67 0.25 -7.89
C ALA A 22 11.70 -0.19 -8.93
N SER A 23 12.94 -0.53 -8.50
CA SER A 23 14.00 -0.99 -9.40
C SER A 23 13.69 -2.34 -10.05
N ASP A 24 13.01 -3.23 -9.33
CA ASP A 24 12.61 -4.56 -9.83
C ASP A 24 11.60 -4.48 -10.98
N LEU A 25 10.86 -3.38 -11.06
CA LEU A 25 9.93 -3.12 -12.16
C LEU A 25 10.62 -2.60 -13.44
N VAL A 26 11.88 -2.17 -13.34
CA VAL A 26 12.63 -1.64 -14.51
C VAL A 26 13.22 -2.79 -15.30
N SER A 27 12.61 -3.11 -16.42
CA SER A 27 13.07 -4.16 -17.33
C SER A 27 13.62 -3.60 -18.63
N VAL A 28 14.54 -4.34 -19.26
CA VAL A 28 15.07 -4.01 -20.60
C VAL A 28 13.92 -3.89 -21.61
N GLN A 29 12.92 -4.76 -21.51
CA GLN A 29 11.73 -4.71 -22.36
C GLN A 29 10.94 -3.41 -22.19
N MET A 30 10.79 -2.91 -20.96
CA MET A 30 10.15 -1.62 -20.68
C MET A 30 10.94 -0.49 -21.35
N LEU A 31 12.27 -0.45 -21.18
CA LEU A 31 13.14 0.56 -21.77
C LEU A 31 13.05 0.57 -23.31
N LEU A 32 13.13 -0.62 -23.92
CA LEU A 32 12.97 -0.76 -25.37
C LEU A 32 11.60 -0.27 -25.83
N THR A 33 10.54 -0.59 -25.12
CA THR A 33 9.18 -0.13 -25.45
C THR A 33 9.09 1.40 -25.40
N VAL A 34 9.64 2.02 -24.37
CA VAL A 34 9.66 3.49 -24.23
C VAL A 34 10.45 4.13 -25.38
N VAL A 35 11.64 3.60 -25.70
CA VAL A 35 12.48 4.10 -26.80
C VAL A 35 11.74 3.98 -28.14
N MET A 36 11.17 2.81 -28.44
CA MET A 36 10.47 2.56 -29.70
C MET A 36 9.23 3.46 -29.86
N LEU A 37 8.43 3.60 -28.80
CA LEU A 37 7.25 4.48 -28.84
C LEU A 37 7.62 5.96 -28.93
N SER A 38 8.76 6.36 -28.36
CA SER A 38 9.25 7.74 -28.41
C SER A 38 9.94 8.08 -29.74
N ALA A 39 10.56 7.11 -30.39
CA ALA A 39 11.33 7.31 -31.63
C ALA A 39 10.49 7.93 -32.77
N VAL A 40 9.27 7.43 -32.93
CA VAL A 40 8.37 7.95 -34.03
C VAL A 40 8.01 9.43 -33.84
N PRO A 41 7.45 9.87 -32.68
CA PRO A 41 7.13 11.29 -32.50
C PRO A 41 8.38 12.17 -32.47
N ILE A 42 9.51 11.69 -31.91
CA ILE A 42 10.77 12.43 -31.93
C ILE A 42 11.27 12.63 -33.40
N ALA A 43 11.31 11.55 -34.16
CA ALA A 43 11.70 11.63 -35.57
C ALA A 43 10.79 12.59 -36.35
N PHE A 44 9.47 12.52 -36.11
CA PHE A 44 8.51 13.45 -36.74
C PHE A 44 8.82 14.91 -36.37
N ILE A 45 9.06 15.21 -35.09
CA ILE A 45 9.39 16.58 -34.64
C ILE A 45 10.72 17.05 -35.24
N CYS A 46 11.74 16.19 -35.26
CA CYS A 46 13.07 16.53 -35.81
C CYS A 46 13.06 16.76 -37.32
N LEU A 47 12.22 16.03 -38.06
CA LEU A 47 12.09 16.15 -39.51
C LEU A 47 11.09 17.25 -39.92
N ALA A 48 10.24 17.69 -38.99
CA ALA A 48 9.26 18.73 -39.30
C ALA A 48 9.96 20.09 -39.53
N ASN A 49 9.61 20.72 -40.62
CA ASN A 49 10.14 22.06 -40.99
C ASN A 49 9.41 23.12 -40.15
N VAL A 50 9.90 23.38 -38.95
CA VAL A 50 9.28 24.32 -38.01
C VAL A 50 9.60 25.75 -38.43
N LYS A 51 8.57 26.52 -38.76
CA LYS A 51 8.67 27.93 -39.10
C LYS A 51 9.21 28.74 -37.92
N LYS A 52 10.33 29.43 -38.09
CA LYS A 52 10.87 30.33 -37.08
C LYS A 52 9.95 31.53 -36.91
N THR A 53 9.27 31.62 -35.81
CA THR A 53 8.41 32.74 -35.38
C THR A 53 9.01 33.45 -34.19
N THR A 54 8.60 34.69 -33.92
CA THR A 54 8.99 35.37 -32.67
C THR A 54 8.37 34.61 -31.48
N ALA A 55 9.08 34.55 -30.35
CA ALA A 55 8.62 33.82 -29.16
C ALA A 55 7.22 34.26 -28.71
N VAL A 56 6.95 35.57 -28.76
CA VAL A 56 5.63 36.13 -28.40
C VAL A 56 4.53 35.73 -29.38
N GLY A 57 4.82 35.80 -30.69
CA GLY A 57 3.86 35.39 -31.72
C GLY A 57 3.57 33.90 -31.70
N SER A 58 4.59 33.08 -31.45
CA SER A 58 4.42 31.63 -31.28
C SER A 58 3.57 31.31 -30.04
N LEU A 59 3.82 31.97 -28.92
CA LEU A 59 3.04 31.77 -27.70
C LEU A 59 1.57 32.16 -27.86
N ALA A 60 1.32 33.32 -28.48
CA ALA A 60 -0.04 33.80 -28.73
C ALA A 60 -0.82 32.86 -29.66
N THR A 61 -0.21 32.38 -30.72
CA THR A 61 -0.83 31.40 -31.65
C THR A 61 -1.09 30.06 -30.97
N SER A 62 -0.15 29.57 -30.16
CA SER A 62 -0.32 28.34 -29.42
C SER A 62 -1.46 28.40 -28.39
N ILE A 63 -1.55 29.52 -27.66
CA ILE A 63 -2.65 29.77 -26.73
C ILE A 63 -3.99 29.85 -27.48
N ALA A 64 -4.05 30.58 -28.58
CA ALA A 64 -5.28 30.72 -29.39
C ALA A 64 -5.75 29.37 -29.93
N LEU A 65 -4.85 28.55 -30.49
CA LEU A 65 -5.16 27.22 -31.01
C LEU A 65 -5.61 26.27 -29.88
N SER A 66 -4.93 26.32 -28.74
CA SER A 66 -5.31 25.51 -27.58
C SER A 66 -6.69 25.91 -27.04
N ALA A 67 -6.96 27.22 -26.94
CA ALA A 67 -8.26 27.72 -26.50
C ALA A 67 -9.39 27.32 -27.48
N THR A 68 -9.13 27.43 -28.78
CA THR A 68 -10.08 27.02 -29.84
C THR A 68 -10.36 25.51 -29.76
N GLY A 69 -9.32 24.69 -29.61
CA GLY A 69 -9.46 23.25 -29.44
C GLY A 69 -10.25 22.87 -28.18
N LEU A 70 -9.99 23.58 -27.07
CA LEU A 70 -10.73 23.38 -25.81
C LEU A 70 -12.22 23.73 -25.97
N VAL A 71 -12.54 24.88 -26.56
CA VAL A 71 -13.93 25.29 -26.83
C VAL A 71 -14.64 24.29 -27.71
N PHE A 72 -13.98 23.85 -28.81
CA PHE A 72 -14.52 22.84 -29.71
C PHE A 72 -14.79 21.50 -28.93
N SER A 73 -13.86 21.07 -28.12
CA SER A 73 -14.02 19.84 -27.32
C SER A 73 -15.20 19.95 -26.33
N ILE A 74 -15.34 21.10 -25.66
CA ILE A 74 -16.48 21.36 -24.76
C ILE A 74 -17.79 21.33 -25.54
N LEU A 75 -17.85 21.94 -26.70
CA LEU A 75 -19.03 21.92 -27.56
C LEU A 75 -19.39 20.51 -27.99
N CYS A 76 -18.42 19.70 -28.42
CA CYS A 76 -18.65 18.29 -28.75
C CYS A 76 -19.21 17.49 -27.56
N ILE A 77 -18.61 17.68 -26.36
CA ILE A 77 -19.11 17.01 -25.14
C ILE A 77 -20.54 17.46 -24.82
N PHE A 78 -20.84 18.75 -25.03
CA PHE A 78 -22.18 19.27 -24.79
C PHE A 78 -23.22 18.66 -25.73
N LEU A 79 -22.89 18.48 -27.01
CA LEU A 79 -23.76 17.84 -28.00
C LEU A 79 -24.06 16.38 -27.68
N ILE A 80 -23.13 15.66 -27.05
CA ILE A 80 -23.29 14.26 -26.64
C ILE A 80 -23.43 14.11 -25.13
N TYR A 81 -23.87 15.16 -24.42
CA TYR A 81 -23.82 15.21 -22.94
C TYR A 81 -24.55 14.06 -22.29
N GLN A 82 -25.71 13.69 -22.79
CA GLN A 82 -26.52 12.65 -22.15
C GLN A 82 -25.86 11.26 -22.16
N PRO A 83 -25.43 10.71 -23.32
CA PRO A 83 -24.71 9.44 -23.34
C PRO A 83 -23.34 9.52 -22.66
N PHE A 84 -22.62 10.64 -22.83
CA PHE A 84 -21.32 10.86 -22.19
C PHE A 84 -21.43 10.83 -20.67
N SER A 85 -22.34 11.60 -20.07
CA SER A 85 -22.58 11.67 -18.63
C SER A 85 -23.00 10.32 -18.07
N SER A 86 -23.89 9.61 -18.76
CA SER A 86 -24.33 8.25 -18.36
C SER A 86 -23.17 7.27 -18.35
N THR A 87 -22.35 7.26 -19.42
CA THR A 87 -21.19 6.39 -19.53
C THR A 87 -20.17 6.68 -18.44
N MET A 88 -19.84 7.96 -18.22
CA MET A 88 -18.86 8.37 -17.20
C MET A 88 -19.31 8.07 -15.76
N ARG A 89 -20.62 8.04 -15.52
CA ARG A 89 -21.21 7.69 -14.22
C ARG A 89 -21.24 6.19 -14.00
N ASN A 90 -21.65 5.43 -15.01
CA ASN A 90 -21.82 3.98 -14.90
C ASN A 90 -20.49 3.23 -15.01
N HIS A 91 -19.54 3.77 -15.77
CA HIS A 91 -18.21 3.20 -16.00
C HIS A 91 -17.12 4.12 -15.46
N THR A 92 -17.10 4.30 -14.15
CA THR A 92 -16.17 5.24 -13.47
C THR A 92 -14.70 4.98 -13.77
N LYS A 93 -14.32 3.73 -14.09
CA LYS A 93 -12.94 3.36 -14.46
C LYS A 93 -12.52 3.94 -15.82
N MET A 94 -13.46 4.18 -16.74
CA MET A 94 -13.14 4.72 -18.07
C MET A 94 -12.52 6.11 -18.02
N ARG A 95 -12.92 6.96 -17.07
CA ARG A 95 -12.31 8.31 -16.92
C ARG A 95 -10.83 8.24 -16.55
N TYR A 96 -10.39 7.17 -15.91
CA TYR A 96 -8.98 6.97 -15.57
C TYR A 96 -8.11 6.55 -16.77
N LEU A 97 -8.72 6.24 -17.91
CA LEU A 97 -8.00 5.96 -19.17
C LEU A 97 -7.68 7.21 -19.98
N ILE A 98 -8.23 8.38 -19.63
CA ILE A 98 -8.03 9.64 -20.34
C ILE A 98 -6.71 10.27 -19.90
N ASN A 99 -5.59 9.76 -20.42
CA ASN A 99 -4.27 10.32 -20.17
C ASN A 99 -3.94 11.47 -21.17
N PRO A 100 -3.19 12.52 -20.74
CA PRO A 100 -2.55 12.69 -19.42
C PRO A 100 -3.44 13.34 -18.35
N LEU A 101 -4.65 13.77 -18.69
CA LEU A 101 -5.54 14.53 -17.77
C LEU A 101 -5.81 13.76 -16.47
N ASN A 102 -6.01 12.44 -16.58
CA ASN A 102 -6.24 11.62 -15.41
C ASN A 102 -5.03 11.58 -14.45
N THR A 103 -3.81 11.55 -15.00
CA THR A 103 -2.60 11.57 -14.18
C THR A 103 -2.53 12.84 -13.34
N PHE A 104 -2.78 14.01 -13.95
CA PHE A 104 -2.84 15.28 -13.22
C PHE A 104 -3.96 15.28 -12.16
N TYR A 105 -5.16 14.85 -12.53
CA TYR A 105 -6.29 14.75 -11.60
C TYR A 105 -5.96 13.87 -10.39
N SER A 106 -5.43 12.69 -10.63
CA SER A 106 -5.11 11.71 -9.58
C SER A 106 -4.02 12.24 -8.64
N THR A 107 -2.97 12.87 -9.20
CA THR A 107 -1.88 13.47 -8.44
C THR A 107 -2.38 14.65 -7.58
N ILE A 108 -3.16 15.55 -8.16
CA ILE A 108 -3.75 16.68 -7.42
C ILE A 108 -4.65 16.16 -6.29
N LYS A 109 -5.49 15.16 -6.59
CA LYS A 109 -6.40 14.58 -5.62
C LYS A 109 -5.67 13.96 -4.43
N VAL A 110 -4.56 13.26 -4.65
CA VAL A 110 -3.72 12.71 -3.57
C VAL A 110 -3.04 13.84 -2.79
N ALA A 111 -2.43 14.80 -3.49
CA ALA A 111 -1.73 15.93 -2.84
C ALA A 111 -2.65 16.83 -2.00
N THR A 112 -3.93 16.95 -2.38
CA THR A 112 -4.90 17.79 -1.68
C THR A 112 -5.72 17.04 -0.63
N ASN A 113 -5.57 15.72 -0.53
CA ASN A 113 -6.33 14.92 0.43
C ASN A 113 -5.83 15.19 1.87
N PRO A 114 -6.66 15.76 2.76
CA PRO A 114 -6.22 16.06 4.12
C PRO A 114 -5.89 14.80 4.95
N LEU A 115 -6.43 13.64 4.58
CA LEU A 115 -6.17 12.35 5.25
C LEU A 115 -4.79 11.78 4.92
N GLU A 116 -4.15 12.25 3.84
CA GLU A 116 -2.80 11.83 3.44
C GLU A 116 -1.69 12.66 4.11
N ARG A 117 -2.05 13.70 4.85
CA ARG A 117 -1.05 14.56 5.51
C ARG A 117 -0.41 13.82 6.67
N THR A 118 0.89 13.78 6.68
CA THR A 118 1.70 13.08 7.70
C THR A 118 1.46 13.59 9.13
N ASN A 119 1.04 14.84 9.28
CA ASN A 119 0.81 15.51 10.58
C ASN A 119 -0.69 15.67 10.89
N ALA A 120 -1.58 14.88 10.28
CA ALA A 120 -3.00 14.94 10.62
C ALA A 120 -3.19 14.45 12.06
N GLU A 121 -3.88 15.24 12.87
CA GLU A 121 -4.25 14.86 14.23
C GLU A 121 -5.13 13.61 14.21
N LEU A 122 -4.77 12.63 15.04
CA LEU A 122 -5.49 11.37 15.14
C LEU A 122 -6.54 11.46 16.27
N SER A 123 -7.75 11.09 15.94
CA SER A 123 -8.79 10.93 16.95
C SER A 123 -8.53 9.68 17.78
N LYS A 124 -8.53 9.84 19.10
CA LYS A 124 -8.30 8.74 20.04
C LYS A 124 -9.50 7.79 20.05
N ILE A 125 -9.19 6.49 20.12
CA ILE A 125 -10.18 5.40 20.23
C ILE A 125 -9.84 4.51 21.43
N GLY A 126 -10.82 3.79 21.96
CA GLY A 126 -10.61 2.83 23.07
C GLY A 126 -9.91 3.47 24.28
N GLN A 127 -10.30 4.68 24.68
CA GLN A 127 -9.68 5.37 25.82
C GLN A 127 -9.95 4.68 27.14
N ASP A 128 -10.98 3.83 27.21
CA ASP A 128 -11.38 2.99 28.32
C ASP A 128 -10.76 1.58 28.26
N ALA A 129 -9.89 1.31 27.29
CA ALA A 129 -9.28 0.01 27.11
C ALA A 129 -8.47 -0.41 28.34
N LYS A 130 -8.80 -1.58 28.86
CA LYS A 130 -8.13 -2.22 29.99
C LYS A 130 -8.21 -3.73 29.88
N ILE A 131 -7.28 -4.43 30.49
CA ILE A 131 -7.35 -5.88 30.63
C ILE A 131 -8.43 -6.19 31.67
N ILE A 132 -9.48 -6.90 31.27
CA ILE A 132 -10.62 -7.21 32.11
C ILE A 132 -10.31 -8.40 33.05
N THR A 133 -9.63 -9.38 32.50
CA THR A 133 -9.21 -10.57 33.27
C THR A 133 -7.68 -10.51 33.40
N PRO A 134 -7.14 -10.27 34.59
CA PRO A 134 -5.72 -10.47 34.81
C PRO A 134 -5.36 -11.92 34.45
N PRO A 135 -4.16 -12.17 33.89
CA PRO A 135 -3.71 -13.54 33.76
C PRO A 135 -3.91 -14.24 35.11
N ALA A 136 -4.56 -15.40 35.09
CA ALA A 136 -4.56 -16.24 36.28
C ALA A 136 -3.12 -16.32 36.78
N GLU A 137 -2.87 -16.64 38.05
CA GLU A 137 -1.54 -16.68 38.67
C GLU A 137 -0.52 -17.59 37.96
N THR A 138 -0.59 -17.65 36.67
CA THR A 138 0.36 -18.26 35.75
C THR A 138 1.61 -17.40 35.74
N THR A 139 2.71 -18.04 36.01
CA THR A 139 4.05 -17.46 36.20
C THR A 139 4.61 -16.69 35.01
N ALA A 140 3.92 -16.61 33.87
CA ALA A 140 4.38 -15.91 32.65
C ALA A 140 3.26 -15.07 32.03
N ALA A 141 3.58 -13.85 31.67
CA ALA A 141 2.71 -12.95 30.93
C ALA A 141 2.42 -13.49 29.50
N PRO A 142 1.18 -13.39 28.98
CA PRO A 142 0.82 -13.93 27.69
C PRO A 142 1.54 -13.20 26.55
N ILE A 143 1.92 -13.94 25.51
CA ILE A 143 2.52 -13.42 24.29
C ILE A 143 1.58 -13.70 23.12
N LEU A 144 1.17 -12.66 22.41
CA LEU A 144 0.47 -12.76 21.13
C LEU A 144 1.45 -12.48 20.02
N LEU A 145 1.69 -13.47 19.16
CA LEU A 145 2.43 -13.32 17.93
C LEU A 145 1.44 -13.11 16.77
N LEU A 146 1.44 -11.94 16.17
CA LEU A 146 0.59 -11.59 15.05
C LEU A 146 1.43 -11.54 13.77
N VAL A 147 1.25 -12.53 12.91
CA VAL A 147 1.95 -12.58 11.61
C VAL A 147 1.06 -11.95 10.54
N VAL A 148 1.52 -10.85 9.98
CA VAL A 148 0.84 -10.14 8.89
C VAL A 148 1.47 -10.59 7.58
N GLY A 149 0.73 -11.39 6.81
CA GLY A 149 1.17 -11.88 5.50
C GLY A 149 0.99 -10.82 4.40
N GLU A 150 1.76 -10.95 3.34
CA GLU A 150 1.67 -10.12 2.14
C GLU A 150 1.29 -11.01 0.94
N THR A 151 0.38 -10.52 0.10
CA THR A 151 -0.07 -11.13 -1.16
C THR A 151 -0.54 -12.60 -1.00
N ALA A 152 -1.03 -12.97 0.19
CA ALA A 152 -1.50 -14.32 0.51
C ALA A 152 -2.97 -14.49 0.08
N ARG A 153 -3.22 -15.33 -0.91
CA ARG A 153 -4.57 -15.63 -1.43
C ARG A 153 -5.11 -16.91 -0.81
N SER A 154 -6.28 -16.84 -0.18
CA SER A 154 -6.95 -18.01 0.41
C SER A 154 -7.12 -19.17 -0.59
N GLU A 155 -7.43 -18.85 -1.85
CA GLU A 155 -7.57 -19.83 -2.93
C GLU A 155 -6.30 -20.62 -3.23
N SER A 156 -5.13 -20.08 -2.87
CA SER A 156 -3.82 -20.72 -3.11
C SER A 156 -3.30 -21.49 -1.89
N PHE A 157 -4.11 -21.62 -0.82
CA PHE A 157 -3.76 -22.37 0.38
C PHE A 157 -4.25 -23.81 0.28
N GLY A 158 -3.35 -24.79 0.33
CA GLY A 158 -3.70 -26.21 0.39
C GLY A 158 -4.65 -26.53 1.55
N LEU A 159 -4.47 -25.88 2.69
CA LEU A 159 -5.36 -25.96 3.86
C LEU A 159 -6.83 -25.55 3.54
N ASN A 160 -7.05 -24.71 2.55
CA ASN A 160 -8.36 -24.26 2.11
C ASN A 160 -8.91 -25.03 0.90
N GLY A 161 -8.21 -26.05 0.43
CA GLY A 161 -8.63 -26.92 -0.67
C GLY A 161 -7.94 -26.64 -2.01
N TYR A 162 -6.83 -25.89 -2.01
CA TYR A 162 -6.01 -25.75 -3.22
C TYR A 162 -5.36 -27.09 -3.58
N GLU A 163 -5.34 -27.45 -4.88
CA GLU A 163 -4.84 -28.75 -5.36
C GLU A 163 -3.35 -29.00 -5.04
N ARG A 164 -2.54 -27.93 -5.05
CA ARG A 164 -1.13 -28.02 -4.69
C ARG A 164 -0.97 -27.92 -3.18
N ASN A 165 -0.07 -28.74 -2.63
CA ASN A 165 0.26 -28.69 -1.20
C ASN A 165 1.16 -27.48 -0.89
N THR A 166 0.57 -26.30 -0.78
CA THR A 166 1.25 -25.03 -0.48
C THR A 166 1.39 -24.77 1.02
N THR A 167 0.70 -25.53 1.86
CA THR A 167 0.72 -25.40 3.32
C THR A 167 1.00 -26.72 4.02
N PRO A 168 2.11 -27.45 3.68
CA PRO A 168 2.33 -28.81 4.11
C PRO A 168 2.44 -28.98 5.62
N GLN A 169 3.06 -28.05 6.31
CA GLN A 169 3.22 -28.08 7.78
C GLN A 169 1.93 -27.70 8.50
N LEU A 170 1.24 -26.66 8.03
CA LEU A 170 -0.03 -26.23 8.63
C LEU A 170 -1.11 -27.28 8.46
N SER A 171 -1.14 -27.99 7.31
CA SER A 171 -2.13 -29.02 7.03
C SER A 171 -2.01 -30.25 7.94
N GLN A 172 -0.88 -30.44 8.62
CA GLN A 172 -0.64 -31.52 9.57
C GLN A 172 -1.08 -31.17 11.02
N ARG A 173 -1.38 -29.91 11.28
CA ARG A 173 -1.76 -29.46 12.60
C ARG A 173 -3.27 -29.61 12.82
N THR A 174 -3.65 -29.96 14.04
CA THR A 174 -5.06 -30.13 14.46
C THR A 174 -5.57 -28.99 15.32
N ASP A 175 -4.69 -28.09 15.75
CA ASP A 175 -4.95 -26.98 16.65
C ASP A 175 -5.07 -25.62 15.93
N ILE A 176 -5.29 -25.64 14.63
CA ILE A 176 -5.44 -24.43 13.82
C ILE A 176 -6.87 -24.25 13.32
N PHE A 177 -7.26 -23.00 13.15
CA PHE A 177 -8.48 -22.60 12.48
C PHE A 177 -8.13 -21.80 11.22
N SER A 178 -8.65 -22.22 10.05
CA SER A 178 -8.50 -21.50 8.79
C SER A 178 -9.81 -20.88 8.36
N SER A 179 -9.85 -19.55 8.25
CA SER A 179 -10.98 -18.84 7.71
C SER A 179 -10.97 -18.89 6.19
N LYS A 180 -11.97 -19.55 5.59
CA LYS A 180 -12.12 -19.65 4.14
C LYS A 180 -12.78 -18.41 3.51
N ASN A 181 -13.34 -17.53 4.32
CA ASN A 181 -14.10 -16.36 3.88
C ASN A 181 -13.62 -15.10 4.58
N ALA A 182 -12.32 -14.82 4.46
CA ALA A 182 -11.71 -13.58 4.91
C ALA A 182 -11.35 -12.71 3.70
N TRP A 183 -11.70 -11.42 3.77
CA TRP A 183 -11.51 -10.47 2.69
C TRP A 183 -10.63 -9.31 3.12
N SER A 184 -9.64 -8.99 2.32
CA SER A 184 -8.85 -7.78 2.51
C SER A 184 -9.67 -6.53 2.20
N CYS A 185 -9.35 -5.43 2.86
CA CYS A 185 -9.96 -4.13 2.57
C CYS A 185 -9.62 -3.61 1.16
N GLY A 186 -8.48 -3.95 0.63
CA GLY A 186 -7.98 -3.50 -0.67
C GLY A 186 -6.94 -4.45 -1.25
N THR A 187 -6.46 -4.13 -2.43
CA THR A 187 -5.49 -4.93 -3.19
C THR A 187 -4.06 -4.39 -3.10
N SER A 188 -3.84 -3.36 -2.32
CA SER A 188 -2.50 -2.83 -2.02
C SER A 188 -2.26 -2.78 -0.53
N THR A 189 -1.01 -2.94 -0.10
CA THR A 189 -0.59 -2.84 1.29
C THR A 189 -0.94 -1.49 1.90
N ALA A 190 -0.81 -0.41 1.12
CA ALA A 190 -1.16 0.95 1.53
C ALA A 190 -2.65 1.15 1.90
N GLU A 191 -3.54 0.34 1.33
CA GLU A 191 -4.97 0.39 1.63
C GLU A 191 -5.38 -0.68 2.63
N SER A 192 -4.92 -1.92 2.44
CA SER A 192 -5.37 -3.06 3.23
C SER A 192 -4.85 -3.02 4.66
N LEU A 193 -3.56 -2.70 4.83
CA LEU A 193 -2.92 -2.77 6.13
C LEU A 193 -3.50 -1.75 7.12
N PRO A 194 -3.61 -0.44 6.82
CA PRO A 194 -4.24 0.51 7.75
C PRO A 194 -5.72 0.23 8.02
N CYS A 195 -6.44 -0.32 7.05
CA CYS A 195 -7.83 -0.71 7.23
C CYS A 195 -7.96 -1.92 8.15
N MET A 196 -7.08 -2.92 8.02
CA MET A 196 -7.05 -4.13 8.84
C MET A 196 -6.88 -3.80 10.34
N PHE A 197 -6.04 -2.82 10.65
CA PHE A 197 -5.78 -2.39 12.03
C PHE A 197 -6.77 -1.31 12.53
N SER A 198 -7.74 -0.91 11.70
CA SER A 198 -8.77 0.06 12.07
C SER A 198 -9.91 -0.60 12.84
N HIS A 199 -10.61 0.18 13.66
CA HIS A 199 -11.87 -0.20 14.32
C HIS A 199 -13.09 -0.14 13.39
N MET A 200 -12.90 0.23 12.11
CA MET A 200 -13.97 0.47 11.15
C MET A 200 -14.14 -0.70 10.18
N SER A 201 -15.37 -0.89 9.68
CA SER A 201 -15.58 -1.70 8.48
C SER A 201 -14.92 -1.04 7.27
N ARG A 202 -14.66 -1.82 6.21
CA ARG A 202 -14.08 -1.32 4.95
C ARG A 202 -14.79 -0.07 4.43
N GLU A 203 -16.11 -0.08 4.37
CA GLU A 203 -16.91 1.03 3.85
C GLU A 203 -16.74 2.30 4.68
N LYS A 204 -16.80 2.18 6.00
CA LYS A 204 -16.58 3.29 6.92
C LYS A 204 -15.16 3.81 6.86
N TYR A 205 -14.18 2.91 6.70
CA TYR A 205 -12.78 3.29 6.59
C TYR A 205 -12.52 4.18 5.37
N PHE A 206 -13.02 3.80 4.20
CA PHE A 206 -12.82 4.57 2.97
C PHE A 206 -13.67 5.84 2.87
N SER A 207 -14.77 5.93 3.62
CA SER A 207 -15.61 7.13 3.70
C SER A 207 -15.31 8.06 4.87
N ARG A 208 -14.28 7.74 5.69
CA ARG A 208 -13.92 8.52 6.87
C ARG A 208 -13.50 9.94 6.50
N LYS A 209 -13.78 10.88 7.38
CA LYS A 209 -13.45 12.30 7.21
C LYS A 209 -12.23 12.73 8.05
N GLN A 210 -11.78 11.87 8.96
CA GLN A 210 -10.64 12.10 9.85
C GLN A 210 -9.86 10.80 10.07
N ASN A 211 -8.62 10.93 10.51
CA ASN A 211 -7.81 9.78 10.87
C ASN A 211 -7.99 9.45 12.36
N TYR A 212 -7.82 8.18 12.66
CA TYR A 212 -8.00 7.63 14.00
C TYR A 212 -6.74 6.85 14.42
N GLU A 213 -6.56 6.71 15.71
CA GLU A 213 -5.68 5.70 16.28
C GLU A 213 -6.06 4.29 15.78
N ASN A 214 -5.16 3.35 15.91
CA ASN A 214 -5.36 1.99 15.43
C ASN A 214 -5.35 0.97 16.59
N MET A 215 -5.49 -0.31 16.27
CA MET A 215 -5.52 -1.41 17.24
C MET A 215 -4.27 -1.44 18.13
N LEU A 216 -3.07 -1.13 17.59
CA LEU A 216 -1.82 -1.15 18.36
C LEU A 216 -1.80 -0.08 19.45
N ASP A 217 -2.36 1.10 19.18
CA ASP A 217 -2.49 2.17 20.17
C ASP A 217 -3.39 1.75 21.33
N VAL A 218 -4.49 1.07 21.02
CA VAL A 218 -5.44 0.58 22.01
C VAL A 218 -4.82 -0.50 22.87
N LEU A 219 -4.10 -1.47 22.27
CA LEU A 219 -3.39 -2.52 22.97
C LEU A 219 -2.30 -1.97 23.90
N SER A 220 -1.54 -1.00 23.41
CA SER A 220 -0.53 -0.30 24.22
C SER A 220 -1.16 0.45 25.40
N ARG A 221 -2.30 1.13 25.18
CA ARG A 221 -3.05 1.82 26.25
C ARG A 221 -3.62 0.88 27.29
N ALA A 222 -4.00 -0.34 26.89
CA ALA A 222 -4.43 -1.39 27.82
C ALA A 222 -3.30 -1.92 28.70
N GLY A 223 -2.05 -1.55 28.43
CA GLY A 223 -0.87 -1.93 29.20
C GLY A 223 -0.12 -3.14 28.65
N LEU A 224 -0.34 -3.49 27.38
CA LEU A 224 0.44 -4.49 26.67
C LEU A 224 1.69 -3.86 26.06
N SER A 225 2.81 -4.56 26.09
CA SER A 225 4.00 -4.19 25.31
C SER A 225 3.80 -4.56 23.85
N VAL A 226 3.78 -3.56 22.96
CA VAL A 226 3.58 -3.77 21.53
C VAL A 226 4.87 -3.52 20.77
N PHE A 227 5.28 -4.47 19.94
CA PHE A 227 6.47 -4.37 19.09
C PHE A 227 6.12 -4.79 17.65
N TRP A 228 6.58 -4.01 16.69
CA TRP A 228 6.41 -4.28 15.26
C TRP A 228 7.76 -4.54 14.60
N LEU A 229 7.91 -5.71 13.99
CA LEU A 229 9.06 -6.07 13.16
C LEU A 229 8.62 -6.14 11.70
N ASP A 230 9.25 -5.32 10.87
CA ASP A 230 8.89 -5.13 9.47
C ASP A 230 9.95 -5.72 8.54
N ASN A 231 9.57 -6.68 7.70
CA ASN A 231 10.41 -7.20 6.61
C ASN A 231 9.89 -6.74 5.22
N GLN A 232 9.00 -5.78 5.21
CA GLN A 232 8.37 -5.24 4.01
C GLN A 232 8.74 -3.75 3.86
N SER A 233 8.15 -3.02 2.95
CA SER A 233 8.40 -1.58 2.69
C SER A 233 7.77 -0.63 3.72
N GLY A 234 7.76 -1.04 5.00
CA GLY A 234 7.26 -0.26 6.14
C GLY A 234 5.78 -0.48 6.47
N CYS A 235 5.41 -0.10 7.68
CA CYS A 235 4.11 -0.35 8.29
C CYS A 235 2.99 0.61 7.85
N LYS A 236 3.19 1.42 6.85
CA LYS A 236 2.21 2.40 6.33
C LYS A 236 1.58 3.28 7.42
N GLY A 237 2.38 3.66 8.42
CA GLY A 237 2.01 4.54 9.52
C GLY A 237 1.36 3.86 10.74
N ILE A 238 1.08 2.55 10.68
CA ILE A 238 0.40 1.84 11.78
C ILE A 238 1.30 1.73 13.01
N CYS A 239 2.56 1.41 12.82
CA CYS A 239 3.53 1.21 13.90
C CYS A 239 4.19 2.51 14.41
N ALA A 240 3.83 3.67 13.87
CA ALA A 240 4.52 4.94 14.16
C ALA A 240 4.52 5.36 15.63
N ARG A 241 3.62 4.81 16.45
CA ARG A 241 3.45 5.15 17.88
C ARG A 241 3.75 4.00 18.84
N VAL A 242 4.24 2.89 18.30
CA VAL A 242 4.69 1.74 19.08
C VAL A 242 6.17 1.47 18.78
N ALA A 243 6.82 0.66 19.61
CA ALA A 243 8.17 0.22 19.33
C ALA A 243 8.19 -0.56 18.01
N ASN A 244 9.07 -0.18 17.10
CA ASN A 244 9.15 -0.82 15.79
C ASN A 244 10.58 -0.88 15.28
N GLU A 245 10.86 -1.86 14.45
CA GLU A 245 12.13 -2.08 13.80
C GLU A 245 11.89 -2.51 12.36
N GLN A 246 12.60 -1.87 11.41
CA GLN A 246 12.72 -2.38 10.06
C GLN A 246 13.76 -3.49 10.06
N PHE A 247 13.40 -4.68 9.61
CA PHE A 247 14.34 -5.78 9.45
C PHE A 247 15.33 -5.41 8.34
N LYS A 248 16.57 -5.21 8.72
CA LYS A 248 17.62 -4.79 7.78
C LYS A 248 18.48 -5.99 7.42
N HIS A 249 19.03 -5.92 6.21
CA HIS A 249 20.06 -6.84 5.76
C HIS A 249 21.10 -7.09 6.84
N GLN A 250 21.28 -8.35 7.18
CA GLN A 250 22.34 -8.81 8.07
C GLN A 250 23.43 -9.42 7.19
N PRO A 251 24.61 -8.78 7.06
CA PRO A 251 25.74 -9.37 6.35
C PRO A 251 26.02 -10.76 6.95
N ASN A 252 26.11 -11.78 6.11
CA ASN A 252 26.33 -13.18 6.50
C ASN A 252 25.06 -13.95 6.96
N ASN A 253 23.85 -13.39 6.91
CA ASN A 253 22.66 -14.20 7.12
C ASN A 253 22.37 -15.00 5.82
N PRO A 254 22.34 -16.34 5.86
CA PRO A 254 22.11 -17.17 4.67
C PRO A 254 20.68 -17.02 4.11
N LEU A 255 19.78 -16.41 4.86
CA LEU A 255 18.41 -16.14 4.45
C LEU A 255 18.25 -14.75 3.79
N CYS A 256 19.34 -13.99 3.63
CA CYS A 256 19.34 -12.69 2.96
C CYS A 256 20.21 -12.75 1.70
N ASP A 257 19.78 -12.11 0.62
CA ASP A 257 20.57 -11.97 -0.61
C ASP A 257 21.58 -10.81 -0.51
N LYS A 258 22.32 -10.61 -1.59
CA LYS A 258 23.35 -9.55 -1.66
C LYS A 258 22.75 -8.16 -1.80
N GLU A 259 21.54 -8.05 -2.27
CA GLU A 259 20.77 -6.83 -2.45
C GLU A 259 20.11 -6.37 -1.15
N GLY A 260 20.11 -7.21 -0.11
CA GLY A 260 19.57 -6.92 1.21
C GLY A 260 18.14 -7.37 1.44
N VAL A 261 17.58 -8.14 0.52
CA VAL A 261 16.25 -8.74 0.67
C VAL A 261 16.39 -10.04 1.46
N CYS A 262 15.62 -10.17 2.53
CA CYS A 262 15.65 -11.32 3.41
C CYS A 262 14.38 -12.14 3.33
N GLN A 263 14.51 -13.46 3.39
CA GLN A 263 13.35 -14.33 3.56
C GLN A 263 12.71 -14.08 4.93
N ASP A 264 11.40 -14.23 5.03
CA ASP A 264 10.65 -13.97 6.28
C ASP A 264 11.12 -14.83 7.46
N ALA A 265 11.66 -16.01 7.20
CA ALA A 265 12.26 -16.86 8.22
C ALA A 265 13.41 -16.17 8.98
N ALA A 266 14.10 -15.22 8.36
CA ALA A 266 15.16 -14.44 9.01
C ALA A 266 14.64 -13.58 10.17
N MET A 267 13.36 -13.20 10.16
CA MET A 267 12.74 -12.48 11.29
C MET A 267 12.68 -13.31 12.59
N LEU A 268 12.80 -14.64 12.48
CA LEU A 268 12.83 -15.53 13.64
C LEU A 268 14.20 -15.55 14.31
N ASP A 269 15.25 -15.13 13.60
CA ASP A 269 16.57 -14.99 14.18
C ASP A 269 16.52 -13.91 15.26
N SER A 270 17.01 -14.24 16.45
CA SER A 270 16.96 -13.35 17.61
C SER A 270 15.56 -12.96 18.09
N LEU A 271 14.49 -13.68 17.66
CA LEU A 271 13.12 -13.40 18.10
C LEU A 271 12.99 -13.53 19.61
N GLU A 272 13.67 -14.50 20.25
CA GLU A 272 13.65 -14.65 21.70
C GLU A 272 14.22 -13.44 22.43
N GLU A 273 15.26 -12.81 21.90
CA GLU A 273 15.84 -11.59 22.44
C GLU A 273 14.87 -10.41 22.28
N ARG A 274 14.22 -10.32 21.12
CA ARG A 274 13.19 -9.32 20.87
C ARG A 274 11.93 -9.51 21.71
N ILE A 275 11.56 -10.74 22.02
CA ILE A 275 10.49 -11.04 22.97
C ILE A 275 10.83 -10.52 24.38
N LYS A 276 12.09 -10.55 24.78
CA LYS A 276 12.56 -10.01 26.05
C LYS A 276 12.62 -8.48 26.07
N TRP A 277 12.58 -7.84 24.92
CA TRP A 277 12.69 -6.38 24.74
C TRP A 277 11.33 -5.78 24.34
N PRO A 278 10.95 -4.56 24.73
CA PRO A 278 11.69 -3.73 25.70
C PRO A 278 11.49 -4.24 27.13
N PRO A 279 12.46 -3.99 28.02
CA PRO A 279 12.25 -4.26 29.43
C PRO A 279 11.10 -3.38 29.91
N THR A 280 10.00 -3.99 30.32
CA THR A 280 8.83 -3.27 30.79
C THR A 280 9.09 -2.75 32.19
N ASN A 281 9.17 -1.43 32.34
CA ASN A 281 9.28 -0.76 33.63
C ASN A 281 7.95 -0.77 34.44
N THR A 282 6.90 -1.37 33.90
CA THR A 282 5.58 -1.47 34.53
C THR A 282 5.10 -2.89 34.33
N GLY A 283 4.84 -3.60 35.41
CA GLY A 283 4.44 -5.02 35.50
C GLY A 283 3.84 -5.56 34.20
N ASP A 284 4.58 -6.46 33.58
CA ASP A 284 4.34 -6.93 32.22
C ASP A 284 2.99 -7.65 32.14
N LYS A 285 1.98 -6.98 31.60
CA LYS A 285 0.62 -7.53 31.48
C LYS A 285 0.47 -8.43 30.24
N GLY A 286 1.52 -8.50 29.41
CA GLY A 286 1.56 -9.30 28.18
C GLY A 286 2.21 -8.55 27.04
N LYS A 287 2.56 -9.28 25.98
CA LYS A 287 3.26 -8.74 24.80
C LYS A 287 2.47 -9.04 23.53
N VAL A 288 2.53 -8.10 22.61
CA VAL A 288 2.04 -8.26 21.24
C VAL A 288 3.19 -7.99 20.30
N ILE A 289 3.59 -9.00 19.56
CA ILE A 289 4.66 -8.91 18.57
C ILE A 289 4.04 -9.08 17.21
N VAL A 290 4.20 -8.07 16.37
CA VAL A 290 3.73 -8.10 14.99
C VAL A 290 4.92 -8.36 14.07
N LEU A 291 4.83 -9.43 13.28
CA LEU A 291 5.78 -9.77 12.22
C LEU A 291 5.13 -9.44 10.87
N HIS A 292 5.58 -8.39 10.21
CA HIS A 292 5.09 -8.00 8.90
C HIS A 292 5.99 -8.58 7.81
N GLN A 293 5.48 -9.58 7.12
CA GLN A 293 6.20 -10.40 6.17
C GLN A 293 6.36 -9.71 4.80
N MET A 294 7.43 -10.03 4.09
CA MET A 294 7.55 -9.84 2.65
C MET A 294 6.57 -10.76 1.90
N GLY A 295 6.35 -11.96 2.42
CA GLY A 295 5.37 -12.91 1.92
C GLY A 295 5.63 -13.36 0.49
N SER A 296 4.56 -13.30 -0.32
CA SER A 296 4.60 -13.61 -1.76
C SER A 296 4.63 -12.34 -2.61
N HIS A 297 5.23 -11.27 -2.11
CA HIS A 297 5.45 -10.06 -2.89
C HIS A 297 6.37 -10.43 -4.07
N GLY A 298 5.86 -10.28 -5.27
CA GLY A 298 6.61 -10.59 -6.48
C GLY A 298 7.63 -9.50 -6.83
N PRO A 299 8.62 -9.82 -7.69
CA PRO A 299 9.47 -8.83 -8.33
C PRO A 299 8.66 -7.95 -9.28
#